data_73b7e3f054a012563d30fd48133641bd
#
_entry.id   73b7e3f054a012563d30fd48133641bd
#
_cell.length_a   1.000
_cell.length_b   1.000
_cell.length_c   1.000
_cell.angle_alpha   90.00
_cell.angle_beta   90.00
_cell.angle_gamma   90.00
#
_symmetry.space_group_name_H-M   'P 1'
#
loop_
_entity.id
_entity.type
_entity.pdbx_description
1 polymer ?
#
loop_
_entity_poly.entity_id
_entity_poly.type
_entity_poly.pdbx_seq_one_letter_code
_entity_poly.pdbx_strand_id
1 'polypeptide(L)'
;MKAQQNLISVFVSALQVIDFGSSCYEHQRVYTYIQSRFYRAPEVILGARYGMPIDMWSLGCILAELLTGYPLLPGEDEGDQLSCIIELLGMPPQKLLDQSKRAKNFISSKGKYLQSSKIVATSCPVRFT
;
A
#
# COMPACT_ATOMS: atom_id res chain seq x y z
N MET A 1 17.63 20.57 -7.36
CA MET A 1 17.17 19.40 -8.14
C MET A 1 18.30 18.49 -8.64
N LYS A 2 19.37 18.98 -9.25
CA LYS A 2 20.48 18.11 -9.76
C LYS A 2 21.24 17.31 -8.67
N ALA A 3 21.37 17.84 -7.45
CA ALA A 3 22.09 17.16 -6.36
C ALA A 3 21.34 15.91 -5.83
N GLN A 4 20.01 15.92 -5.78
CA GLN A 4 19.20 14.77 -5.36
C GLN A 4 19.22 13.64 -6.39
N GLN A 5 19.19 13.95 -7.69
CA GLN A 5 19.29 12.94 -8.75
C GLN A 5 20.63 12.19 -8.71
N ASN A 6 21.72 12.87 -8.38
CA ASN A 6 23.04 12.23 -8.28
C ASN A 6 23.16 11.32 -7.04
N LEU A 7 22.51 11.67 -5.91
CA LEU A 7 22.48 10.80 -4.73
C LEU A 7 21.71 9.48 -4.99
N ILE A 8 20.58 9.55 -5.66
CA ILE A 8 19.78 8.37 -6.01
C ILE A 8 20.54 7.44 -6.95
N SER A 9 21.25 7.99 -7.93
CA SER A 9 22.04 7.19 -8.87
C SER A 9 23.22 6.44 -8.21
N VAL A 10 23.79 6.99 -7.16
CA VAL A 10 24.89 6.34 -6.40
C VAL A 10 24.35 5.24 -5.47
N PHE A 11 23.13 5.38 -4.91
CA PHE A 11 22.55 4.37 -4.02
C PHE A 11 21.98 3.16 -4.77
N VAL A 12 21.45 3.34 -5.98
CA VAL A 12 20.81 2.25 -6.75
C VAL A 12 21.80 1.17 -7.19
N SER A 13 23.08 1.46 -7.32
CA SER A 13 24.11 0.47 -7.69
C SER A 13 24.48 -0.52 -6.58
N ALA A 14 24.01 -0.31 -5.35
CA ALA A 14 24.34 -1.13 -4.17
C ALA A 14 23.12 -1.56 -3.34
N LEU A 15 21.92 -1.62 -3.94
CA LEU A 15 20.69 -2.02 -3.24
C LEU A 15 20.72 -3.54 -2.99
N GLN A 16 20.67 -3.93 -1.72
CA GLN A 16 20.63 -5.32 -1.29
C GLN A 16 19.34 -5.57 -0.49
N VAL A 17 18.62 -6.63 -0.82
CA VAL A 17 17.47 -7.10 -0.04
C VAL A 17 18.00 -7.94 1.12
N ILE A 18 17.59 -7.57 2.35
CA ILE A 18 18.00 -8.22 3.60
C ILE A 18 16.78 -8.52 4.47
N ASP A 19 16.97 -9.25 5.57
CA ASP A 19 15.96 -9.57 6.58
C ASP A 19 14.79 -10.40 6.05
N PHE A 20 15.05 -11.67 5.84
CA PHE A 20 14.05 -12.66 5.39
C PHE A 20 13.24 -13.29 6.53
N GLY A 21 13.31 -12.74 7.79
CA GLY A 21 12.64 -13.28 8.96
C GLY A 21 11.11 -13.34 8.85
N SER A 22 10.51 -12.44 8.07
CA SER A 22 9.06 -12.40 7.78
C SER A 22 8.71 -12.87 6.37
N SER A 23 9.66 -13.50 5.66
CA SER A 23 9.43 -14.03 4.31
C SER A 23 8.68 -15.36 4.35
N CYS A 24 7.97 -15.68 3.27
CA CYS A 24 7.36 -16.99 3.07
C CYS A 24 7.45 -17.42 1.60
N TYR A 25 7.42 -18.73 1.37
CA TYR A 25 7.32 -19.24 0.00
C TYR A 25 5.91 -19.04 -0.56
N GLU A 26 5.79 -18.88 -1.87
CA GLU A 26 4.51 -18.64 -2.54
C GLU A 26 3.47 -19.74 -2.27
N HIS A 27 3.90 -20.99 -2.13
CA HIS A 27 3.03 -22.12 -1.82
C HIS A 27 2.69 -22.27 -0.32
N GLN A 28 3.33 -21.49 0.56
CA GLN A 28 3.16 -21.53 2.03
C GLN A 28 2.57 -20.22 2.58
N ARG A 29 1.60 -19.64 1.89
CA ARG A 29 0.91 -18.41 2.31
C ARG A 29 -0.07 -18.68 3.45
N VAL A 30 0.44 -18.66 4.67
CA VAL A 30 -0.36 -18.97 5.88
C VAL A 30 -0.86 -17.70 6.56
N TYR A 31 -0.18 -16.58 6.35
CA TYR A 31 -0.44 -15.35 7.10
C TYR A 31 -1.41 -14.43 6.36
N THR A 32 -2.39 -13.91 7.11
CA THR A 32 -3.38 -12.94 6.61
C THR A 32 -3.02 -11.50 6.96
N TYR A 33 -2.26 -11.29 8.03
CA TYR A 33 -1.80 -9.96 8.48
C TYR A 33 -0.29 -9.85 8.25
N ILE A 34 0.09 -9.30 7.11
CA ILE A 34 1.46 -9.17 6.66
C ILE A 34 1.72 -7.77 6.11
N GLN A 35 2.98 -7.44 5.90
CA GLN A 35 3.50 -6.14 5.48
C GLN A 35 3.29 -5.04 6.53
N SER A 36 4.17 -4.09 6.60
CA SER A 36 4.01 -2.86 7.38
C SER A 36 2.92 -1.99 6.75
N ARG A 37 2.08 -1.36 7.56
CA ARG A 37 0.83 -0.73 7.12
C ARG A 37 1.00 0.22 5.95
N PHE A 38 1.89 1.18 6.01
CA PHE A 38 2.10 2.18 4.95
C PHE A 38 2.53 1.58 3.59
N TYR A 39 3.05 0.37 3.62
CA TYR A 39 3.55 -0.36 2.44
C TYR A 39 2.68 -1.58 2.10
N ARG A 40 1.53 -1.76 2.80
CA ARG A 40 0.64 -2.91 2.62
C ARG A 40 -0.19 -2.79 1.36
N ALA A 41 -0.16 -3.85 0.54
CA ALA A 41 -0.91 -3.92 -0.70
C ALA A 41 -2.43 -4.02 -0.46
N PRO A 42 -3.27 -3.47 -1.36
CA PRO A 42 -4.72 -3.46 -1.21
C PRO A 42 -5.33 -4.86 -1.11
N GLU A 43 -4.82 -5.86 -1.84
CA GLU A 43 -5.29 -7.25 -1.75
C GLU A 43 -5.06 -7.85 -0.37
N VAL A 44 -4.02 -7.43 0.36
CA VAL A 44 -3.76 -7.87 1.74
C VAL A 44 -4.77 -7.22 2.69
N ILE A 45 -5.02 -5.92 2.57
CA ILE A 45 -6.02 -5.21 3.38
C ILE A 45 -7.40 -5.81 3.17
N LEU A 46 -7.78 -6.05 1.93
CA LEU A 46 -9.10 -6.56 1.54
C LEU A 46 -9.27 -8.07 1.81
N GLY A 47 -8.20 -8.77 2.19
CA GLY A 47 -8.23 -10.21 2.44
C GLY A 47 -8.47 -11.05 1.18
N ALA A 48 -7.99 -10.59 0.03
CA ALA A 48 -7.94 -11.35 -1.20
C ALA A 48 -6.73 -12.29 -1.24
N ARG A 49 -6.67 -13.12 -2.26
CA ARG A 49 -5.49 -13.95 -2.51
C ARG A 49 -4.33 -13.07 -2.96
N TYR A 50 -3.23 -13.12 -2.24
CA TYR A 50 -2.02 -12.36 -2.56
C TYR A 50 -0.90 -13.24 -3.12
N GLY A 51 0.14 -12.65 -3.68
CA GLY A 51 1.33 -13.31 -4.21
C GLY A 51 2.50 -12.34 -4.26
N MET A 52 3.54 -12.66 -5.03
CA MET A 52 4.74 -11.84 -5.19
C MET A 52 4.48 -10.35 -5.55
N PRO A 53 3.40 -9.98 -6.29
CA PRO A 53 3.13 -8.57 -6.59
C PRO A 53 2.98 -7.65 -5.38
N ILE A 54 2.68 -8.17 -4.19
CA ILE A 54 2.59 -7.34 -2.96
C ILE A 54 3.92 -6.71 -2.60
N ASP A 55 5.05 -7.37 -2.90
CA ASP A 55 6.39 -6.83 -2.64
C ASP A 55 6.72 -5.70 -3.62
N MET A 56 6.23 -5.80 -4.86
CA MET A 56 6.37 -4.73 -5.86
C MET A 56 5.57 -3.49 -5.45
N TRP A 57 4.37 -3.66 -4.86
CA TRP A 57 3.60 -2.57 -4.27
C TRP A 57 4.39 -1.86 -3.16
N SER A 58 4.96 -2.63 -2.21
CA SER A 58 5.80 -2.08 -1.14
C SER A 58 7.00 -1.32 -1.67
N LEU A 59 7.68 -1.86 -2.69
CA LEU A 59 8.80 -1.19 -3.34
C LEU A 59 8.38 0.15 -3.96
N GLY A 60 7.23 0.20 -4.61
CA GLY A 60 6.68 1.46 -5.15
C GLY A 60 6.47 2.52 -4.08
N CYS A 61 5.90 2.14 -2.94
CA CYS A 61 5.72 3.04 -1.79
C CYS A 61 7.08 3.54 -1.24
N ILE A 62 8.05 2.65 -1.11
CA ILE A 62 9.41 2.99 -0.63
C ILE A 62 10.11 3.97 -1.60
N LEU A 63 10.03 3.72 -2.90
CA LEU A 63 10.64 4.60 -3.89
C LEU A 63 10.03 6.01 -3.88
N ALA A 64 8.70 6.11 -3.73
CA ALA A 64 8.03 7.39 -3.58
C ALA A 64 8.48 8.12 -2.31
N GLU A 65 8.61 7.42 -1.18
CA GLU A 65 9.09 7.99 0.07
C GLU A 65 10.55 8.45 0.00
N LEU A 66 11.42 7.68 -0.66
CA LEU A 66 12.81 8.09 -0.90
C LEU A 66 12.92 9.39 -1.72
N LEU A 67 11.97 9.61 -2.62
CA LEU A 67 11.92 10.82 -3.45
C LEU A 67 11.35 12.04 -2.72
N THR A 68 10.34 11.82 -1.88
CA THR A 68 9.57 12.90 -1.22
C THR A 68 10.02 13.17 0.20
N GLY A 69 10.63 12.20 0.86
CA GLY A 69 10.98 12.23 2.28
C GLY A 69 9.83 11.90 3.23
N TYR A 70 8.64 11.57 2.69
CA TYR A 70 7.43 11.25 3.47
C TYR A 70 6.76 9.98 2.94
N PRO A 71 6.12 9.17 3.82
CA PRO A 71 5.35 8.02 3.40
C PRO A 71 4.28 8.40 2.37
N LEU A 72 4.18 7.63 1.28
CA LEU A 72 3.20 7.89 0.22
C LEU A 72 1.76 7.73 0.71
N LEU A 73 1.50 6.74 1.55
CA LEU A 73 0.18 6.31 2.04
C LEU A 73 0.20 6.18 3.57
N PRO A 74 0.14 7.28 4.34
CA PRO A 74 0.30 7.28 5.79
C PRO A 74 -1.02 7.01 6.54
N GLY A 75 -1.67 5.89 6.29
CA GLY A 75 -2.94 5.55 6.93
C GLY A 75 -2.82 5.28 8.44
N GLU A 76 -3.71 5.83 9.26
CA GLU A 76 -3.71 5.66 10.72
C GLU A 76 -4.15 4.25 11.14
N ASP A 77 -5.05 3.65 10.38
CA ASP A 77 -5.53 2.26 10.54
C ASP A 77 -5.72 1.58 9.18
N GLU A 78 -6.24 0.34 9.13
CA GLU A 78 -6.46 -0.37 7.86
C GLU A 78 -7.51 0.28 6.97
N GLY A 79 -8.56 0.85 7.57
CA GLY A 79 -9.60 1.57 6.83
C GLY A 79 -9.01 2.84 6.21
N ASP A 80 -8.33 3.64 7.01
CA ASP A 80 -7.68 4.86 6.54
C ASP A 80 -6.58 4.57 5.49
N GLN A 81 -5.83 3.49 5.68
CA GLN A 81 -4.85 3.02 4.69
C GLN A 81 -5.52 2.73 3.33
N LEU A 82 -6.65 2.04 3.33
CA LEU A 82 -7.41 1.79 2.11
C LEU A 82 -8.01 3.08 1.53
N SER A 83 -8.42 4.02 2.39
CA SER A 83 -8.88 5.36 1.97
C SER A 83 -7.80 6.12 1.22
N CYS A 84 -6.57 6.17 1.74
CA CYS A 84 -5.43 6.79 1.07
C CYS A 84 -5.15 6.15 -0.30
N ILE A 85 -5.27 4.82 -0.40
CA ILE A 85 -5.10 4.10 -1.67
C ILE A 85 -6.20 4.51 -2.66
N ILE A 86 -7.45 4.56 -2.23
CA ILE A 86 -8.59 4.93 -3.06
C ILE A 86 -8.51 6.39 -3.51
N GLU A 87 -8.06 7.28 -2.64
CA GLU A 87 -7.87 8.70 -2.97
C GLU A 87 -6.82 8.88 -4.07
N LEU A 88 -5.73 8.15 -3.99
CA LEU A 88 -4.63 8.26 -4.95
C LEU A 88 -4.89 7.55 -6.28
N LEU A 89 -5.44 6.33 -6.23
CA LEU A 89 -5.52 5.42 -7.38
C LEU A 89 -6.95 5.11 -7.84
N GLY A 90 -7.96 5.59 -7.12
CA GLY A 90 -9.34 5.25 -7.36
C GLY A 90 -9.76 3.92 -6.74
N MET A 91 -11.02 3.56 -6.97
CA MET A 91 -11.59 2.31 -6.43
C MET A 91 -10.87 1.07 -6.98
N PRO A 92 -10.62 0.06 -6.13
CA PRO A 92 -10.08 -1.21 -6.59
C PRO A 92 -10.97 -1.84 -7.67
N PRO A 93 -10.39 -2.58 -8.63
CA PRO A 93 -11.15 -3.27 -9.68
C PRO A 93 -12.19 -4.23 -9.08
N GLN A 94 -13.38 -4.33 -9.71
CA GLN A 94 -14.46 -5.19 -9.23
C GLN A 94 -13.99 -6.65 -9.03
N LYS A 95 -13.16 -7.15 -9.95
CA LYS A 95 -12.58 -8.49 -9.85
C LYS A 95 -11.82 -8.73 -8.54
N LEU A 96 -11.09 -7.72 -8.04
CA LEU A 96 -10.40 -7.79 -6.76
C LEU A 96 -11.39 -7.80 -5.61
N LEU A 97 -12.42 -6.95 -5.66
CA LEU A 97 -13.45 -6.87 -4.62
C LEU A 97 -14.24 -8.18 -4.49
N ASP A 98 -14.59 -8.81 -5.60
CA ASP A 98 -15.32 -10.09 -5.64
C ASP A 98 -14.53 -11.24 -5.02
N GLN A 99 -13.20 -11.19 -5.11
CA GLN A 99 -12.28 -12.18 -4.54
C GLN A 99 -11.90 -11.88 -3.09
N SER A 100 -12.35 -10.75 -2.56
CA SER A 100 -11.92 -10.22 -1.26
C SER A 100 -12.86 -10.61 -0.14
N LYS A 101 -12.38 -11.39 0.84
CA LYS A 101 -13.17 -11.85 1.99
C LYS A 101 -13.59 -10.70 2.92
N ARG A 102 -12.82 -9.62 2.96
CA ARG A 102 -12.99 -8.48 3.87
C ARG A 102 -13.53 -7.22 3.19
N ALA A 103 -13.78 -7.25 1.87
CA ALA A 103 -14.25 -6.08 1.13
C ALA A 103 -15.49 -5.42 1.74
N LYS A 104 -16.43 -6.23 2.26
CA LYS A 104 -17.66 -5.75 2.90
C LYS A 104 -17.43 -4.90 4.15
N ASN A 105 -16.26 -5.01 4.79
CA ASN A 105 -15.91 -4.22 5.96
C ASN A 105 -15.57 -2.76 5.59
N PHE A 106 -15.20 -2.52 4.33
CA PHE A 106 -14.70 -1.24 3.85
C PHE A 106 -15.56 -0.63 2.75
N ILE A 107 -16.26 -1.47 1.98
CA ILE A 107 -17.00 -1.04 0.78
C ILE A 107 -18.43 -1.55 0.86
N SER A 108 -19.40 -0.64 0.69
CA SER A 108 -20.82 -0.97 0.67
C SER A 108 -21.20 -1.78 -0.57
N SER A 109 -22.34 -2.47 -0.52
CA SER A 109 -22.92 -3.19 -1.67
C SER A 109 -23.19 -2.31 -2.91
N LYS A 110 -23.25 -0.99 -2.71
CA LYS A 110 -23.40 0.01 -3.78
C LYS A 110 -22.06 0.49 -4.35
N GLY A 111 -20.96 -0.15 -4.01
CA GLY A 111 -19.61 0.22 -4.47
C GLY A 111 -19.10 1.54 -3.87
N LYS A 112 -19.70 2.03 -2.77
CA LYS A 112 -19.22 3.23 -2.06
C LYS A 112 -18.33 2.81 -0.89
N TYR A 113 -17.21 3.48 -0.73
CA TYR A 113 -16.34 3.32 0.43
C TYR A 113 -17.08 3.68 1.71
N LEU A 114 -17.03 2.78 2.71
CA LEU A 114 -17.61 3.00 4.02
C LEU A 114 -16.58 3.75 4.88
N GLN A 115 -16.66 5.06 4.87
CA GLN A 115 -15.78 5.90 5.68
C GLN A 115 -16.02 5.59 7.16
N SER A 116 -15.00 5.13 7.87
CA SER A 116 -15.00 5.12 9.33
C SER A 116 -15.24 6.55 9.81
N SER A 117 -16.16 6.74 10.76
CA SER A 117 -16.77 8.03 11.17
C SER A 117 -15.83 9.00 11.90
N LYS A 118 -14.59 9.12 11.44
CA LYS A 118 -13.68 10.20 11.80
C LYS A 118 -13.26 10.92 10.53
N ILE A 119 -14.01 11.97 10.20
CA ILE A 119 -13.53 13.01 9.29
C ILE A 119 -12.36 13.70 10.01
N VAL A 120 -11.19 13.12 9.93
CA VAL A 120 -9.96 13.87 10.06
C VAL A 120 -9.53 14.12 8.62
N ALA A 121 -9.60 15.36 8.20
CA ALA A 121 -9.05 15.82 6.94
C ALA A 121 -7.52 15.67 6.98
N THR A 122 -7.05 14.44 6.89
CA THR A 122 -5.65 14.16 6.64
C THR A 122 -5.52 14.14 5.13
N SER A 123 -5.41 15.35 4.57
CA SER A 123 -4.96 15.50 3.19
C SER A 123 -3.68 14.70 3.02
N CYS A 124 -3.72 13.71 2.15
CA CYS A 124 -2.51 13.01 1.70
C CYS A 124 -1.47 14.10 1.35
N PRO A 125 -0.26 14.11 1.96
CA PRO A 125 0.67 15.24 1.81
C PRO A 125 1.23 15.40 0.39
N VAL A 126 0.90 14.49 -0.52
CA VAL A 126 1.34 14.52 -1.90
C VAL A 126 0.17 14.86 -2.82
N ARG A 127 -0.15 16.14 -2.94
CA ARG A 127 -0.87 16.62 -4.13
C ARG A 127 0.16 16.77 -5.26
N PHE A 128 0.09 15.90 -6.23
CA PHE A 128 0.75 16.14 -7.51
C PHE A 128 0.00 17.28 -8.22
N THR A 129 0.58 18.48 -8.21
CA THR A 129 0.20 19.59 -9.10
C THR A 129 1.00 19.49 -10.39
#